data_cfa36ac29fd0316885ddd15133eef929
#
_entry.id   cfa36ac29fd0316885ddd15133eef929
#
_cell.length_a   1.000
_cell.length_b   1.000
_cell.length_c   1.000
_cell.angle_alpha   90.00
_cell.angle_beta   90.00
_cell.angle_gamma   90.00
#
_symmetry.space_group_name_H-M   'P 1'
#
loop_
_entity.id
_entity.type
_entity.pdbx_description
1 polymer ?
#
loop_
_entity_poly.entity_id
_entity_poly.type
_entity_poly.pdbx_seq_one_letter_code
_entity_poly.pdbx_strand_id
1 'polypeptide(L)'
;SVDFEYALVKGRSRYVCIRNLVNLVEDNASDNKLFDNDLLWDSPPGKYQLDQLSDMLQDYSNKKWNGEIDDLEQTPDHSLWPKVACNRFTCTAKSCELYNDCAFFKARKKITKADVIIANHDLILADLSTGNTVLPDVEESIFIFDEAHHLSSKALSHFSLNTSSEFIKTSIRQAKGVSDQICKITQQDAPDINIKQVDDYLTDLSVLLKALNFDESTTHTSPGGDVYLFDQGMVDQPIKDIGKNLFIALGNIQNKFAILRESWADYLKIKVLDKSITDPLNNASGECEQHLSSIVELLSSFLKSDDNNQSPHSRWIEKNTLANKKTNYSLCSAQTDISNNLDALIWSKASGVVLTSATLSSLGSFERLNKQLGLKKPENQYLRLPSPFEFGQVDFIIAKFKANPTQVYEHTQEVATQLLKRINTEEGALVLFASNKQMQM
;
A
#
# COMPACT_ATOMS: atom_id res chain seq x y z
N SER A 1 -2.02 -14.88 36.87
CA SER A 1 -1.67 -14.78 35.47
C SER A 1 -2.57 -15.74 34.71
N VAL A 2 -3.18 -15.28 33.64
CA VAL A 2 -3.89 -16.14 32.69
C VAL A 2 -2.89 -16.50 31.63
N ASP A 3 -2.64 -17.80 31.41
CA ASP A 3 -1.81 -18.25 30.29
C ASP A 3 -2.64 -18.12 29.00
N PHE A 4 -2.10 -17.45 27.98
CA PHE A 4 -2.71 -17.31 26.66
C PHE A 4 -1.62 -17.37 25.57
N GLU A 5 -2.00 -17.89 24.42
CA GLU A 5 -1.15 -17.88 23.24
C GLU A 5 -1.41 -16.62 22.41
N TYR A 6 -0.35 -15.98 21.91
CA TYR A 6 -0.50 -14.81 21.04
C TYR A 6 0.23 -14.98 19.71
N ALA A 7 -0.25 -14.28 18.68
CA ALA A 7 0.38 -14.20 17.38
C ALA A 7 0.50 -12.76 16.91
N LEU A 8 1.72 -12.37 16.50
CA LEU A 8 1.95 -11.13 15.77
C LEU A 8 1.74 -11.39 14.28
N VAL A 9 0.81 -10.65 13.67
CA VAL A 9 0.44 -10.81 12.26
C VAL A 9 0.86 -9.59 11.46
N LYS A 10 1.70 -9.82 10.48
CA LYS A 10 2.18 -8.79 9.56
C LYS A 10 1.61 -9.00 8.15
N GLY A 11 1.63 -7.94 7.34
CA GLY A 11 1.24 -8.01 5.94
C GLY A 11 2.12 -8.99 5.16
N ARG A 12 1.55 -9.61 4.13
CA ARG A 12 2.23 -10.63 3.30
C ARG A 12 3.58 -10.16 2.75
N SER A 13 3.68 -8.91 2.32
CA SER A 13 4.90 -8.30 1.79
C SER A 13 6.03 -8.12 2.83
N ARG A 14 5.75 -8.39 4.11
CA ARG A 14 6.80 -8.39 5.15
C ARG A 14 7.57 -9.71 5.23
N TYR A 15 7.12 -10.74 4.51
CA TYR A 15 7.73 -12.06 4.47
C TYR A 15 8.39 -12.33 3.12
N VAL A 16 9.51 -13.02 3.14
CA VAL A 16 10.19 -13.48 1.93
C VAL A 16 9.42 -14.62 1.26
N CYS A 17 9.34 -14.60 -0.07
CA CYS A 17 8.96 -15.75 -0.86
C CYS A 17 10.20 -16.58 -1.19
N ILE A 18 10.37 -17.70 -0.50
CA ILE A 18 11.56 -18.54 -0.68
C ILE A 18 11.71 -19.04 -2.12
N ARG A 19 10.60 -19.35 -2.80
CA ARG A 19 10.64 -19.72 -4.22
C ARG A 19 11.23 -18.61 -5.08
N ASN A 20 10.79 -17.37 -4.90
CA ASN A 20 11.31 -16.23 -5.65
C ASN A 20 12.80 -16.01 -5.32
N LEU A 21 13.18 -16.14 -4.05
CA LEU A 21 14.56 -15.97 -3.61
C LEU A 21 15.48 -17.04 -4.23
N VAL A 22 15.08 -18.33 -4.19
CA VAL A 22 15.82 -19.44 -4.82
C VAL A 22 15.96 -19.21 -6.32
N ASN A 23 14.85 -18.92 -7.01
CA ASN A 23 14.87 -18.68 -8.45
C ASN A 23 15.82 -17.55 -8.83
N LEU A 24 15.80 -16.40 -8.10
CA LEU A 24 16.70 -15.29 -8.40
C LEU A 24 18.16 -15.60 -8.14
N VAL A 25 18.48 -16.43 -7.14
CA VAL A 25 19.85 -16.86 -6.89
C VAL A 25 20.33 -17.87 -7.96
N GLU A 26 19.48 -18.85 -8.33
CA GLU A 26 19.81 -19.89 -9.31
C GLU A 26 19.88 -19.34 -10.75
N ASP A 27 18.95 -18.47 -11.17
CA ASP A 27 18.94 -17.87 -12.51
C ASP A 27 20.18 -17.00 -12.74
N ASN A 28 20.71 -16.35 -11.69
CA ASN A 28 21.95 -15.58 -11.81
C ASN A 28 23.22 -16.43 -11.73
N ALA A 29 23.12 -17.68 -11.25
CA ALA A 29 24.24 -18.63 -11.23
C ALA A 29 24.37 -19.42 -12.54
N SER A 30 23.32 -19.47 -13.39
CA SER A 30 23.30 -20.16 -14.65
C SER A 30 23.50 -19.21 -15.83
N ASP A 31 24.48 -19.50 -16.71
CA ASP A 31 24.71 -18.80 -17.99
C ASP A 31 23.54 -18.97 -18.99
N ASN A 32 22.58 -19.84 -18.71
CA ASN A 32 21.39 -20.08 -19.53
C ASN A 32 20.24 -19.17 -19.08
N LYS A 33 20.22 -17.94 -19.57
CA LYS A 33 19.07 -17.04 -19.48
C LYS A 33 17.91 -17.58 -20.33
N LEU A 34 17.06 -18.43 -19.75
CA LEU A 34 15.84 -18.93 -20.38
C LEU A 34 14.71 -17.89 -20.48
N PHE A 35 14.81 -16.79 -19.73
CA PHE A 35 13.88 -15.66 -19.78
C PHE A 35 14.66 -14.36 -19.86
N ASP A 36 14.18 -13.43 -20.69
CA ASP A 36 14.59 -12.03 -20.63
C ASP A 36 14.24 -11.49 -19.23
N ASN A 37 15.25 -11.36 -18.37
CA ASN A 37 15.13 -10.80 -17.03
C ASN A 37 14.63 -9.33 -17.02
N ASP A 38 14.44 -8.74 -18.21
CA ASP A 38 13.94 -7.37 -18.40
C ASP A 38 12.52 -7.15 -17.89
N LEU A 39 11.74 -8.22 -17.63
CA LEU A 39 10.40 -8.12 -17.04
C LEU A 39 10.43 -7.94 -15.51
N LEU A 40 11.51 -8.37 -14.85
CA LEU A 40 11.63 -8.32 -13.38
C LEU A 40 12.49 -7.15 -12.91
N TRP A 41 13.40 -6.64 -13.75
CA TRP A 41 14.36 -5.62 -13.37
C TRP A 41 14.35 -4.48 -14.37
N ASP A 42 14.27 -3.22 -13.87
CA ASP A 42 14.50 -2.02 -14.68
C ASP A 42 15.95 -1.97 -15.20
N SER A 43 16.86 -2.66 -14.47
CA SER A 43 18.27 -2.90 -14.83
C SER A 43 18.76 -4.19 -14.15
N PRO A 44 19.68 -4.96 -14.74
CA PRO A 44 20.21 -6.19 -14.14
C PRO A 44 20.75 -5.92 -12.72
N PRO A 45 20.56 -6.86 -11.77
CA PRO A 45 21.07 -6.69 -10.41
C PRO A 45 22.58 -6.59 -10.39
N GLY A 46 23.13 -5.65 -9.65
CA GLY A 46 24.55 -5.50 -9.44
C GLY A 46 25.11 -6.60 -8.52
N LYS A 47 26.44 -6.77 -8.52
CA LYS A 47 27.11 -7.81 -7.69
C LYS A 47 26.72 -7.72 -6.22
N TYR A 48 26.62 -6.52 -5.65
CA TYR A 48 26.20 -6.28 -4.26
C TYR A 48 24.79 -6.83 -3.97
N GLN A 49 23.85 -6.64 -4.91
CA GLN A 49 22.48 -7.14 -4.78
C GLN A 49 22.43 -8.68 -4.86
N LEU A 50 23.28 -9.27 -5.70
CA LEU A 50 23.39 -10.74 -5.80
C LEU A 50 24.01 -11.36 -4.54
N ASP A 51 25.01 -10.72 -3.97
CA ASP A 51 25.61 -11.14 -2.70
C ASP A 51 24.55 -11.08 -1.57
N GLN A 52 23.75 -9.99 -1.48
CA GLN A 52 22.64 -9.89 -0.52
C GLN A 52 21.60 -11.01 -0.69
N LEU A 53 21.21 -11.36 -1.92
CA LEU A 53 20.26 -12.47 -2.16
C LEU A 53 20.81 -13.80 -1.67
N SER A 54 22.10 -14.06 -1.92
CA SER A 54 22.78 -15.29 -1.52
C SER A 54 22.88 -15.39 0.00
N ASP A 55 23.22 -14.30 0.67
CA ASP A 55 23.30 -14.22 2.14
C ASP A 55 21.92 -14.46 2.77
N MET A 56 20.86 -13.82 2.25
CA MET A 56 19.47 -14.02 2.70
C MET A 56 19.03 -15.49 2.56
N LEU A 57 19.37 -16.14 1.43
CA LEU A 57 19.04 -17.55 1.21
C LEU A 57 19.80 -18.46 2.17
N GLN A 58 21.08 -18.18 2.41
CA GLN A 58 21.90 -18.94 3.35
C GLN A 58 21.39 -18.80 4.80
N ASP A 59 21.07 -17.59 5.23
CA ASP A 59 20.56 -17.33 6.59
C ASP A 59 19.20 -17.99 6.83
N TYR A 60 18.32 -17.94 5.82
CA TYR A 60 17.05 -18.65 5.90
C TYR A 60 17.22 -20.16 5.97
N SER A 61 18.07 -20.73 5.11
CA SER A 61 18.34 -22.19 5.04
C SER A 61 18.98 -22.69 6.35
N ASN A 62 19.84 -21.90 6.95
CA ASN A 62 20.50 -22.20 8.22
C ASN A 62 19.62 -21.89 9.46
N LYS A 63 18.36 -21.43 9.26
CA LYS A 63 17.42 -21.02 10.33
C LYS A 63 17.95 -19.91 11.23
N LYS A 64 18.89 -19.09 10.75
CA LYS A 64 19.35 -17.87 11.41
C LYS A 64 18.35 -16.74 11.27
N TRP A 65 17.59 -16.75 10.19
CA TRP A 65 16.56 -15.78 9.86
C TRP A 65 15.21 -16.48 9.67
N ASN A 66 14.12 -15.89 10.18
CA ASN A 66 12.76 -16.45 10.11
C ASN A 66 12.01 -16.11 8.80
N GLY A 67 12.59 -15.26 7.96
CA GLY A 67 12.00 -14.81 6.70
C GLY A 67 11.19 -13.51 6.80
N GLU A 68 11.21 -12.80 7.91
CA GLU A 68 10.60 -11.48 8.07
C GLU A 68 11.62 -10.38 7.79
N ILE A 69 11.26 -9.36 7.02
CA ILE A 69 12.18 -8.25 6.70
C ILE A 69 12.66 -7.50 7.95
N ASP A 70 11.80 -7.42 8.98
CA ASP A 70 12.12 -6.69 10.20
C ASP A 70 13.18 -7.38 11.06
N ASP A 71 13.40 -8.68 10.84
CA ASP A 71 14.34 -9.49 11.59
C ASP A 71 15.66 -9.71 10.81
N LEU A 72 15.83 -9.02 9.66
CA LEU A 72 17.12 -8.99 8.96
C LEU A 72 18.11 -8.08 9.68
N GLU A 73 19.35 -8.54 9.87
CA GLU A 73 20.43 -7.73 10.46
C GLU A 73 20.76 -6.50 9.61
N GLN A 74 20.65 -6.63 8.29
CA GLN A 74 20.85 -5.52 7.35
C GLN A 74 19.60 -5.33 6.50
N THR A 75 19.11 -4.11 6.42
CA THR A 75 17.99 -3.76 5.56
C THR A 75 18.39 -4.00 4.10
N PRO A 76 17.64 -4.82 3.34
CA PRO A 76 17.95 -5.05 1.94
C PRO A 76 17.74 -3.79 1.10
N ASP A 77 18.42 -3.72 -0.04
CA ASP A 77 18.21 -2.65 -1.00
C ASP A 77 16.72 -2.48 -1.33
N HIS A 78 16.25 -1.24 -1.42
CA HIS A 78 14.83 -0.94 -1.67
C HIS A 78 14.28 -1.52 -2.96
N SER A 79 15.14 -1.72 -3.98
CA SER A 79 14.76 -2.33 -5.25
C SER A 79 14.70 -3.86 -5.18
N LEU A 80 15.36 -4.47 -4.20
CA LEU A 80 15.55 -5.90 -4.05
C LEU A 80 14.35 -6.56 -3.34
N TRP A 81 13.93 -5.99 -2.21
CA TRP A 81 12.87 -6.59 -1.38
C TRP A 81 11.56 -6.87 -2.15
N PRO A 82 11.03 -5.94 -2.98
CA PRO A 82 9.81 -6.21 -3.75
C PRO A 82 9.88 -7.44 -4.66
N LYS A 83 11.09 -7.82 -5.10
CA LYS A 83 11.30 -8.97 -6.00
C LYS A 83 11.24 -10.32 -5.27
N VAL A 84 11.64 -10.32 -4.00
CA VAL A 84 11.65 -11.54 -3.16
C VAL A 84 10.52 -11.58 -2.14
N ALA A 85 9.79 -10.49 -1.92
CA ALA A 85 8.66 -10.45 -1.00
C ALA A 85 7.51 -11.37 -1.44
N CYS A 86 6.82 -11.95 -0.45
CA CYS A 86 5.58 -12.67 -0.71
C CYS A 86 4.52 -11.73 -1.27
N ASN A 87 3.94 -12.12 -2.41
CA ASN A 87 2.85 -11.40 -3.05
C ASN A 87 1.62 -12.34 -3.19
N ARG A 88 0.40 -11.81 -3.00
CA ARG A 88 -0.82 -12.61 -3.11
C ARG A 88 -1.07 -13.11 -4.53
N PHE A 89 -0.61 -12.38 -5.54
CA PHE A 89 -0.85 -12.64 -6.96
C PHE A 89 0.11 -13.68 -7.53
N THR A 90 1.33 -13.73 -6.98
CA THR A 90 2.39 -14.66 -7.40
C THR A 90 2.43 -15.93 -6.55
N CYS A 91 1.63 -16.02 -5.49
CA CYS A 91 1.66 -17.11 -4.55
C CYS A 91 0.67 -18.21 -4.93
N THR A 92 1.18 -19.42 -5.23
CA THR A 92 0.40 -20.60 -5.55
C THR A 92 -0.13 -21.33 -4.30
N ALA A 93 0.06 -20.77 -3.12
CA ALA A 93 -0.42 -21.28 -1.83
C ALA A 93 -0.08 -22.79 -1.65
N LYS A 94 -1.07 -23.65 -1.39
CA LYS A 94 -0.88 -25.09 -1.13
C LYS A 94 -0.24 -25.85 -2.29
N SER A 95 -0.27 -25.31 -3.51
CA SER A 95 0.37 -25.91 -4.69
C SER A 95 1.86 -25.61 -4.79
N CYS A 96 2.40 -24.73 -3.93
CA CYS A 96 3.82 -24.42 -3.87
C CYS A 96 4.60 -25.57 -3.25
N GLU A 97 5.66 -26.02 -3.91
CA GLU A 97 6.56 -27.08 -3.39
C GLU A 97 7.21 -26.71 -2.06
N LEU A 98 7.48 -25.40 -1.86
CA LEU A 98 8.05 -24.85 -0.63
C LEU A 98 6.99 -24.38 0.38
N TYR A 99 5.73 -24.80 0.25
CA TYR A 99 4.64 -24.38 1.12
C TYR A 99 4.93 -24.62 2.62
N ASN A 100 5.48 -25.79 2.95
CA ASN A 100 5.77 -26.17 4.34
C ASN A 100 6.94 -25.37 4.92
N ASP A 101 7.84 -24.90 4.08
CA ASP A 101 8.99 -24.10 4.50
C ASP A 101 8.74 -22.60 4.37
N CYS A 102 7.62 -22.19 3.78
CA CYS A 102 7.29 -20.81 3.55
C CYS A 102 7.15 -20.01 4.85
N ALA A 103 7.91 -18.93 5.00
CA ALA A 103 7.88 -18.04 6.17
C ALA A 103 6.47 -17.49 6.43
N PHE A 104 5.80 -17.03 5.38
CA PHE A 104 4.45 -16.49 5.45
C PHE A 104 3.43 -17.53 5.97
N PHE A 105 3.42 -18.75 5.43
CA PHE A 105 2.47 -19.77 5.88
C PHE A 105 2.81 -20.34 7.26
N LYS A 106 4.09 -20.38 7.64
CA LYS A 106 4.48 -20.70 9.02
C LYS A 106 3.91 -19.67 10.02
N ALA A 107 4.02 -18.37 9.69
CA ALA A 107 3.41 -17.32 10.51
C ALA A 107 1.89 -17.44 10.57
N ARG A 108 1.23 -17.76 9.45
CA ARG A 108 -0.24 -17.95 9.39
C ARG A 108 -0.73 -19.13 10.24
N LYS A 109 0.03 -20.23 10.31
CA LYS A 109 -0.34 -21.37 11.17
C LYS A 109 -0.38 -21.02 12.67
N LYS A 110 0.32 -19.98 13.11
CA LYS A 110 0.29 -19.53 14.51
C LYS A 110 -1.04 -18.86 14.86
N ILE A 111 -1.68 -18.20 13.91
CA ILE A 111 -2.95 -17.47 14.09
C ILE A 111 -4.06 -18.41 14.55
N THR A 112 -4.14 -19.62 13.98
CA THR A 112 -5.22 -20.59 14.27
C THR A 112 -5.16 -21.15 15.70
N LYS A 113 -4.09 -20.91 16.44
CA LYS A 113 -3.91 -21.38 17.82
C LYS A 113 -3.90 -20.23 18.83
N ALA A 114 -3.81 -18.99 18.34
CA ALA A 114 -3.66 -17.84 19.20
C ALA A 114 -4.98 -17.39 19.82
N ASP A 115 -4.98 -17.12 21.10
CA ASP A 115 -6.07 -16.49 21.85
C ASP A 115 -6.08 -14.96 21.58
N VAL A 116 -4.89 -14.37 21.38
CA VAL A 116 -4.71 -12.94 21.10
C VAL A 116 -3.92 -12.75 19.81
N ILE A 117 -4.47 -11.95 18.90
CA ILE A 117 -3.83 -11.61 17.63
C ILE A 117 -3.48 -10.13 17.63
N ILE A 118 -2.20 -9.83 17.40
CA ILE A 118 -1.69 -8.47 17.28
C ILE A 118 -1.46 -8.15 15.81
N ALA A 119 -2.13 -7.14 15.29
CA ALA A 119 -2.04 -6.70 13.92
C ALA A 119 -2.08 -5.17 13.83
N ASN A 120 -1.50 -4.58 12.79
CA ASN A 120 -1.67 -3.15 12.55
C ASN A 120 -3.04 -2.85 11.92
N HIS A 121 -3.49 -1.59 12.03
CA HIS A 121 -4.77 -1.13 11.50
C HIS A 121 -4.91 -1.40 10.00
N ASP A 122 -3.83 -1.18 9.22
CA ASP A 122 -3.84 -1.38 7.76
C ASP A 122 -4.12 -2.84 7.38
N LEU A 123 -3.56 -3.80 8.13
CA LEU A 123 -3.81 -5.22 7.90
C LEU A 123 -5.27 -5.62 8.21
N ILE A 124 -5.81 -5.11 9.32
CA ILE A 124 -7.20 -5.37 9.70
C ILE A 124 -8.13 -4.84 8.61
N LEU A 125 -7.97 -3.58 8.21
CA LEU A 125 -8.79 -2.96 7.16
C LEU A 125 -8.68 -3.70 5.83
N ALA A 126 -7.45 -4.08 5.43
CA ALA A 126 -7.22 -4.83 4.20
C ALA A 126 -7.86 -6.22 4.21
N ASP A 127 -7.77 -6.95 5.31
CA ASP A 127 -8.35 -8.29 5.41
C ASP A 127 -9.87 -8.23 5.39
N LEU A 128 -10.46 -7.36 6.19
CA LEU A 128 -11.91 -7.20 6.26
C LEU A 128 -12.52 -6.73 4.92
N SER A 129 -11.85 -5.84 4.21
CA SER A 129 -12.32 -5.36 2.90
C SER A 129 -12.19 -6.40 1.79
N THR A 130 -11.31 -7.40 1.97
CA THR A 130 -11.07 -8.47 0.99
C THR A 130 -11.72 -9.80 1.36
N GLY A 131 -12.67 -9.80 2.28
CA GLY A 131 -13.50 -10.96 2.62
C GLY A 131 -13.02 -11.76 3.82
N ASN A 132 -12.20 -11.16 4.72
CA ASN A 132 -11.79 -11.76 6.00
C ASN A 132 -11.18 -13.16 5.84
N THR A 133 -10.09 -13.24 5.08
CA THR A 133 -9.45 -14.53 4.72
C THR A 133 -8.25 -14.88 5.62
N VAL A 134 -7.82 -13.92 6.43
CA VAL A 134 -6.57 -13.98 7.21
C VAL A 134 -6.82 -14.05 8.70
N LEU A 135 -7.66 -13.17 9.20
CA LEU A 135 -8.02 -13.06 10.62
C LEU A 135 -9.21 -13.98 10.93
N PRO A 136 -9.46 -14.30 12.20
CA PRO A 136 -10.67 -15.01 12.62
C PRO A 136 -11.93 -14.24 12.21
N ASP A 137 -13.06 -14.95 12.25
CA ASP A 137 -14.35 -14.37 11.92
C ASP A 137 -14.64 -13.14 12.79
N VAL A 138 -15.12 -12.08 12.14
CA VAL A 138 -15.42 -10.80 12.79
C VAL A 138 -16.50 -11.00 13.87
N GLU A 139 -17.50 -11.82 13.60
CA GLU A 139 -18.63 -12.08 14.50
C GLU A 139 -18.21 -12.82 15.77
N GLU A 140 -17.09 -13.55 15.71
CA GLU A 140 -16.52 -14.29 16.86
C GLU A 140 -15.37 -13.53 17.54
N SER A 141 -15.06 -12.32 17.09
CA SER A 141 -13.89 -11.58 17.52
C SER A 141 -14.23 -10.31 18.30
N ILE A 142 -13.39 -10.00 19.30
CA ILE A 142 -13.37 -8.71 19.97
C ILE A 142 -12.19 -7.92 19.43
N PHE A 143 -12.45 -6.73 18.91
CA PHE A 143 -11.43 -5.85 18.38
C PHE A 143 -11.01 -4.81 19.43
N ILE A 144 -9.71 -4.69 19.66
CA ILE A 144 -9.13 -3.65 20.51
C ILE A 144 -8.22 -2.79 19.63
N PHE A 145 -8.69 -1.58 19.29
CA PHE A 145 -7.89 -0.62 18.51
C PHE A 145 -7.13 0.29 19.46
N ASP A 146 -5.83 0.05 19.58
CA ASP A 146 -4.93 0.97 20.26
C ASP A 146 -4.54 2.11 19.33
N GLU A 147 -4.25 3.29 19.88
CA GLU A 147 -4.04 4.53 19.12
C GLU A 147 -5.18 4.78 18.09
N ALA A 148 -6.41 4.52 18.51
CA ALA A 148 -7.58 4.56 17.64
C ALA A 148 -7.86 5.95 17.03
N HIS A 149 -7.18 7.00 17.48
CA HIS A 149 -7.21 8.33 16.86
C HIS A 149 -6.67 8.30 15.41
N HIS A 150 -5.85 7.29 15.06
CA HIS A 150 -5.37 7.09 13.69
C HIS A 150 -6.33 6.30 12.81
N LEU A 151 -7.32 5.60 13.39
CA LEU A 151 -8.17 4.67 12.64
C LEU A 151 -8.94 5.35 11.51
N SER A 152 -9.47 6.55 11.73
CA SER A 152 -10.17 7.31 10.70
C SER A 152 -9.27 7.65 9.51
N SER A 153 -8.07 8.18 9.77
CA SER A 153 -7.12 8.52 8.69
C SER A 153 -6.61 7.29 7.96
N LYS A 154 -6.37 6.19 8.67
CA LYS A 154 -5.98 4.91 8.08
C LYS A 154 -7.08 4.33 7.19
N ALA A 155 -8.32 4.36 7.64
CA ALA A 155 -9.45 3.90 6.86
C ALA A 155 -9.70 4.79 5.63
N LEU A 156 -9.64 6.11 5.75
CA LEU A 156 -9.71 7.02 4.60
C LEU A 156 -8.61 6.71 3.57
N SER A 157 -7.38 6.52 4.02
CA SER A 157 -6.26 6.14 3.15
C SER A 157 -6.47 4.77 2.49
N HIS A 158 -7.00 3.80 3.25
CA HIS A 158 -7.25 2.44 2.74
C HIS A 158 -8.32 2.41 1.64
N PHE A 159 -9.39 3.19 1.80
CA PHE A 159 -10.47 3.28 0.81
C PHE A 159 -10.23 4.35 -0.26
N SER A 160 -9.06 4.99 -0.26
CA SER A 160 -8.68 5.90 -1.34
C SER A 160 -8.14 5.14 -2.54
N LEU A 161 -8.49 5.61 -3.72
CA LEU A 161 -8.02 5.08 -5.00
C LEU A 161 -7.05 6.07 -5.63
N ASN A 162 -5.95 5.58 -6.16
CA ASN A 162 -5.01 6.41 -6.92
C ASN A 162 -4.40 5.62 -8.08
N THR A 163 -4.11 6.31 -9.17
CA THR A 163 -3.30 5.79 -10.27
C THR A 163 -2.55 6.91 -10.98
N SER A 164 -1.39 6.61 -11.51
CA SER A 164 -0.61 7.57 -12.27
C SER A 164 -0.63 7.25 -13.77
N SER A 165 -0.39 8.26 -14.60
CA SER A 165 -0.28 8.07 -16.05
C SER A 165 0.82 7.07 -16.43
N GLU A 166 1.94 7.06 -15.69
CA GLU A 166 3.03 6.10 -15.93
C GLU A 166 2.64 4.69 -15.51
N PHE A 167 1.92 4.54 -14.37
CA PHE A 167 1.42 3.24 -13.94
C PHE A 167 0.43 2.63 -14.94
N ILE A 168 -0.48 3.45 -15.50
CA ILE A 168 -1.40 3.00 -16.56
C ILE A 168 -0.61 2.48 -17.76
N LYS A 169 0.37 3.25 -18.25
CA LYS A 169 1.21 2.86 -19.41
C LYS A 169 1.95 1.55 -19.18
N THR A 170 2.57 1.42 -18.02
CA THR A 170 3.33 0.21 -17.65
C THR A 170 2.40 -1.00 -17.55
N SER A 171 1.25 -0.86 -16.88
CA SER A 171 0.28 -1.95 -16.72
C SER A 171 -0.27 -2.48 -18.03
N ILE A 172 -0.54 -1.60 -19.01
CA ILE A 172 -1.05 -2.03 -20.32
C ILE A 172 0.04 -2.74 -21.14
N ARG A 173 1.29 -2.25 -21.09
CA ARG A 173 2.41 -2.91 -21.76
C ARG A 173 2.68 -4.30 -21.18
N GLN A 174 2.62 -4.42 -19.85
CA GLN A 174 2.73 -5.72 -19.18
C GLN A 174 1.58 -6.65 -19.58
N ALA A 175 0.34 -6.18 -19.55
CA ALA A 175 -0.81 -6.97 -19.98
C ALA A 175 -0.69 -7.44 -21.42
N LYS A 176 -0.19 -6.58 -22.33
CA LYS A 176 0.09 -6.99 -23.72
C LYS A 176 1.18 -8.04 -23.80
N GLY A 177 2.32 -7.86 -23.13
CA GLY A 177 3.41 -8.83 -23.11
C GLY A 177 2.98 -10.21 -22.59
N VAL A 178 2.21 -10.24 -21.49
CA VAL A 178 1.64 -11.48 -20.94
C VAL A 178 0.65 -12.11 -21.91
N SER A 179 -0.21 -11.31 -22.55
CA SER A 179 -1.15 -11.80 -23.58
C SER A 179 -0.43 -12.46 -24.74
N ASP A 180 0.60 -11.80 -25.28
CA ASP A 180 1.36 -12.30 -26.43
C ASP A 180 2.07 -13.63 -26.07
N GLN A 181 2.59 -13.78 -24.84
CA GLN A 181 3.21 -15.03 -24.37
C GLN A 181 2.19 -16.16 -24.19
N ILE A 182 1.05 -15.91 -23.56
CA ILE A 182 -0.02 -16.90 -23.40
C ILE A 182 -0.51 -17.37 -24.78
N CYS A 183 -0.77 -16.44 -25.69
CA CYS A 183 -1.28 -16.76 -27.03
C CYS A 183 -0.27 -17.55 -27.87
N LYS A 184 1.03 -17.27 -27.72
CA LYS A 184 2.10 -18.04 -28.33
C LYS A 184 2.10 -19.50 -27.86
N ILE A 185 1.87 -19.75 -26.58
CA ILE A 185 1.85 -21.11 -26.01
C ILE A 185 0.56 -21.84 -26.39
N THR A 186 -0.58 -21.16 -26.32
CA THR A 186 -1.90 -21.73 -26.62
C THR A 186 -2.19 -21.81 -28.11
N GLN A 187 -1.35 -21.20 -28.96
CA GLN A 187 -1.55 -21.07 -30.41
C GLN A 187 -2.88 -20.37 -30.76
N GLN A 188 -3.27 -19.39 -29.97
CA GLN A 188 -4.47 -18.55 -30.17
C GLN A 188 -4.07 -17.15 -30.66
N ASP A 189 -5.01 -16.47 -31.31
CA ASP A 189 -4.81 -15.07 -31.67
C ASP A 189 -4.78 -14.18 -30.41
N ALA A 190 -3.81 -13.28 -30.37
CA ALA A 190 -3.70 -12.35 -29.25
C ALA A 190 -4.86 -11.32 -29.28
N PRO A 191 -5.45 -10.98 -28.13
CA PRO A 191 -6.46 -9.95 -28.08
C PRO A 191 -5.87 -8.60 -28.53
N ASP A 192 -6.66 -7.85 -29.30
CA ASP A 192 -6.28 -6.51 -29.72
C ASP A 192 -6.25 -5.57 -28.52
N ILE A 193 -5.05 -5.34 -27.97
CA ILE A 193 -4.74 -4.37 -26.93
C ILE A 193 -4.16 -3.12 -27.59
N ASN A 194 -5.01 -2.11 -27.79
CA ASN A 194 -4.62 -0.88 -28.46
C ASN A 194 -3.90 0.08 -27.51
N ILE A 195 -2.59 -0.16 -27.33
CA ILE A 195 -1.72 0.69 -26.48
C ILE A 195 -1.70 2.12 -26.99
N LYS A 196 -1.62 2.32 -28.31
CA LYS A 196 -1.53 3.65 -28.90
C LYS A 196 -2.73 4.53 -28.55
N GLN A 197 -3.92 3.97 -28.62
CA GLN A 197 -5.15 4.71 -28.28
C GLN A 197 -5.13 5.22 -26.83
N VAL A 198 -4.65 4.38 -25.89
CA VAL A 198 -4.55 4.79 -24.49
C VAL A 198 -3.43 5.81 -24.28
N ASP A 199 -2.29 5.65 -24.95
CA ASP A 199 -1.19 6.63 -24.91
C ASP A 199 -1.63 8.00 -25.47
N ASP A 200 -2.45 8.04 -26.52
CA ASP A 200 -3.02 9.26 -27.08
C ASP A 200 -3.95 9.95 -26.05
N TYR A 201 -4.87 9.21 -25.41
CA TYR A 201 -5.72 9.76 -24.35
C TYR A 201 -4.94 10.25 -23.12
N LEU A 202 -3.89 9.54 -22.72
CA LEU A 202 -3.03 9.96 -21.61
C LEU A 202 -2.22 11.21 -21.96
N THR A 203 -1.87 11.38 -23.23
CA THR A 203 -1.21 12.59 -23.73
C THR A 203 -2.17 13.78 -23.69
N ASP A 204 -3.38 13.62 -24.20
CA ASP A 204 -4.41 14.67 -24.15
C ASP A 204 -4.74 15.05 -22.70
N LEU A 205 -4.89 14.05 -21.82
CA LEU A 205 -5.08 14.27 -20.38
C LEU A 205 -3.92 15.08 -19.79
N SER A 206 -2.68 14.73 -20.13
CA SER A 206 -1.50 15.44 -19.63
C SER A 206 -1.44 16.90 -20.05
N VAL A 207 -1.99 17.25 -21.21
CA VAL A 207 -2.10 18.64 -21.69
C VAL A 207 -3.08 19.41 -20.82
N LEU A 208 -4.25 18.85 -20.53
CA LEU A 208 -5.23 19.47 -19.64
C LEU A 208 -4.70 19.63 -18.21
N LEU A 209 -4.05 18.59 -17.68
CA LEU A 209 -3.49 18.63 -16.31
C LEU A 209 -2.34 19.63 -16.16
N LYS A 210 -1.57 19.90 -17.22
CA LYS A 210 -0.56 20.97 -17.24
C LYS A 210 -1.16 22.37 -17.14
N ALA A 211 -2.37 22.55 -17.66
CA ALA A 211 -3.08 23.83 -17.62
C ALA A 211 -3.72 24.12 -16.24
N LEU A 212 -3.80 23.13 -15.36
CA LEU A 212 -4.31 23.34 -14.01
C LEU A 212 -3.34 24.21 -13.21
N ASN A 213 -3.90 25.15 -12.46
CA ASN A 213 -3.12 26.02 -11.59
C ASN A 213 -2.83 25.32 -10.25
N PHE A 214 -1.62 24.78 -10.10
CA PHE A 214 -1.11 24.23 -8.85
C PHE A 214 -0.55 25.35 -7.96
N ASP A 215 -1.33 26.41 -7.69
CA ASP A 215 -0.88 27.58 -6.97
C ASP A 215 -0.74 27.33 -5.46
N GLU A 216 0.18 28.03 -4.80
CA GLU A 216 0.54 27.86 -3.38
C GLU A 216 -0.65 28.00 -2.41
N SER A 217 -1.73 28.65 -2.80
CA SER A 217 -2.93 28.85 -1.97
C SER A 217 -3.84 27.60 -1.88
N THR A 218 -3.72 26.65 -2.79
CA THR A 218 -4.46 25.39 -2.81
C THR A 218 -3.55 24.17 -2.58
N THR A 219 -2.24 24.38 -2.56
CA THR A 219 -1.25 23.34 -2.34
C THR A 219 -1.11 23.05 -0.86
N HIS A 220 -1.80 22.03 -0.39
CA HIS A 220 -1.27 21.27 0.71
C HIS A 220 -0.06 20.53 0.15
N THR A 221 1.15 20.97 0.49
CA THR A 221 2.38 20.23 0.20
C THR A 221 2.27 18.86 0.84
N SER A 222 1.80 17.91 0.06
CA SER A 222 1.89 16.50 0.42
C SER A 222 3.38 16.11 0.34
N PRO A 223 3.87 15.14 1.15
CA PRO A 223 5.21 14.62 1.00
C PRO A 223 5.55 14.13 -0.42
N GLY A 224 4.55 14.04 -1.30
CA GLY A 224 4.64 13.54 -2.66
C GLY A 224 4.65 14.57 -3.79
N GLY A 225 4.45 15.87 -3.56
CA GLY A 225 4.41 16.89 -4.65
C GLY A 225 3.25 17.88 -4.54
N ASP A 226 3.04 18.65 -5.62
CA ASP A 226 1.95 19.63 -5.71
C ASP A 226 0.60 18.93 -5.88
N VAL A 227 -0.43 19.41 -5.18
CA VAL A 227 -1.79 18.84 -5.20
C VAL A 227 -2.77 19.88 -5.74
N TYR A 228 -3.57 19.48 -6.72
CA TYR A 228 -4.73 20.24 -7.20
C TYR A 228 -6.01 19.56 -6.72
N LEU A 229 -6.78 20.22 -5.87
CA LEU A 229 -8.04 19.72 -5.34
C LEU A 229 -9.21 20.28 -6.17
N PHE A 230 -10.06 19.39 -6.68
CA PHE A 230 -11.29 19.81 -7.36
C PHE A 230 -12.31 20.35 -6.33
N ASP A 231 -12.87 21.53 -6.62
CA ASP A 231 -13.87 22.13 -5.76
C ASP A 231 -15.08 21.20 -5.60
N GLN A 232 -15.47 20.94 -4.34
CA GLN A 232 -16.52 19.97 -3.98
C GLN A 232 -16.39 18.60 -4.67
N GLY A 233 -15.17 18.21 -5.06
CA GLY A 233 -14.91 16.97 -5.80
C GLY A 233 -15.41 16.98 -7.27
N MET A 234 -15.83 18.13 -7.79
CA MET A 234 -16.36 18.26 -9.16
C MET A 234 -15.22 18.37 -10.18
N VAL A 235 -14.98 17.30 -10.91
CA VAL A 235 -13.97 17.27 -11.97
C VAL A 235 -14.47 18.07 -13.19
N ASP A 236 -13.59 18.87 -13.79
CA ASP A 236 -13.88 19.67 -14.97
C ASP A 236 -14.30 18.81 -16.17
N GLN A 237 -15.26 19.31 -16.93
CA GLN A 237 -15.86 18.55 -18.04
C GLN A 237 -14.83 18.05 -19.08
N PRO A 238 -13.83 18.83 -19.54
CA PRO A 238 -12.82 18.33 -20.47
C PRO A 238 -12.01 17.15 -19.90
N ILE A 239 -11.70 17.16 -18.62
CA ILE A 239 -10.99 16.06 -17.94
C ILE A 239 -11.91 14.83 -17.82
N LYS A 240 -13.19 15.03 -17.51
CA LYS A 240 -14.19 13.95 -17.48
C LYS A 240 -14.35 13.28 -18.84
N ASP A 241 -14.38 14.04 -19.93
CA ASP A 241 -14.57 13.49 -21.29
C ASP A 241 -13.40 12.59 -21.67
N ILE A 242 -12.16 13.01 -21.43
CA ILE A 242 -10.98 12.16 -21.65
C ILE A 242 -10.98 10.98 -20.69
N GLY A 243 -11.30 11.20 -19.41
CA GLY A 243 -11.42 10.13 -18.41
C GLY A 243 -12.43 9.06 -18.83
N LYS A 244 -13.57 9.45 -19.44
CA LYS A 244 -14.58 8.53 -19.97
C LYS A 244 -14.03 7.69 -21.14
N ASN A 245 -13.28 8.31 -22.05
CA ASN A 245 -12.64 7.60 -23.15
C ASN A 245 -11.61 6.58 -22.63
N LEU A 246 -10.81 6.97 -21.64
CA LEU A 246 -9.87 6.07 -20.95
C LEU A 246 -10.59 4.93 -20.24
N PHE A 247 -11.68 5.22 -19.53
CA PHE A 247 -12.49 4.21 -18.84
C PHE A 247 -13.02 3.15 -19.80
N ILE A 248 -13.58 3.58 -20.94
CA ILE A 248 -14.09 2.67 -21.98
C ILE A 248 -12.95 1.84 -22.59
N ALA A 249 -11.84 2.47 -22.95
CA ALA A 249 -10.72 1.80 -23.59
C ALA A 249 -10.10 0.75 -22.64
N LEU A 250 -9.86 1.12 -21.38
CA LEU A 250 -9.27 0.23 -20.36
C LEU A 250 -10.24 -0.87 -19.91
N GLY A 251 -11.53 -0.57 -19.80
CA GLY A 251 -12.56 -1.59 -19.53
C GLY A 251 -12.64 -2.65 -20.64
N ASN A 252 -12.51 -2.24 -21.91
CA ASN A 252 -12.41 -3.20 -23.01
C ASN A 252 -11.16 -4.07 -22.93
N ILE A 253 -10.02 -3.47 -22.59
CA ILE A 253 -8.77 -4.22 -22.41
C ILE A 253 -8.90 -5.19 -21.24
N GLN A 254 -9.44 -4.75 -20.11
CA GLN A 254 -9.70 -5.60 -18.93
C GLN A 254 -10.58 -6.80 -19.28
N ASN A 255 -11.69 -6.60 -19.97
CA ASN A 255 -12.60 -7.68 -20.36
C ASN A 255 -11.92 -8.69 -21.29
N LYS A 256 -11.18 -8.21 -22.31
CA LYS A 256 -10.44 -9.08 -23.23
C LYS A 256 -9.36 -9.89 -22.48
N PHE A 257 -8.69 -9.25 -21.54
CA PHE A 257 -7.66 -9.91 -20.73
C PHE A 257 -8.25 -10.94 -19.76
N ALA A 258 -9.41 -10.69 -19.17
CA ALA A 258 -10.12 -11.65 -18.32
C ALA A 258 -10.52 -12.92 -19.11
N ILE A 259 -11.08 -12.76 -20.32
CA ILE A 259 -11.42 -13.87 -21.20
C ILE A 259 -10.16 -14.71 -21.54
N LEU A 260 -9.05 -14.05 -21.85
CA LEU A 260 -7.79 -14.73 -22.11
C LEU A 260 -7.31 -15.55 -20.90
N ARG A 261 -7.43 -15.00 -19.68
CA ARG A 261 -7.07 -15.72 -18.46
C ARG A 261 -7.94 -16.93 -18.19
N GLU A 262 -9.24 -16.86 -18.45
CA GLU A 262 -10.14 -18.01 -18.36
C GLU A 262 -9.71 -19.10 -19.36
N SER A 263 -9.45 -18.72 -20.62
CA SER A 263 -8.98 -19.65 -21.65
C SER A 263 -7.63 -20.29 -21.29
N TRP A 264 -6.71 -19.50 -20.69
CA TRP A 264 -5.43 -19.99 -20.19
C TRP A 264 -5.62 -20.99 -19.05
N ALA A 265 -6.49 -20.70 -18.09
CA ALA A 265 -6.77 -21.61 -16.99
C ALA A 265 -7.39 -22.94 -17.48
N ASP A 266 -8.27 -22.90 -18.48
CA ASP A 266 -8.85 -24.09 -19.11
C ASP A 266 -7.80 -24.88 -19.90
N TYR A 267 -6.91 -24.22 -20.62
CA TYR A 267 -5.80 -24.86 -21.32
C TYR A 267 -4.90 -25.63 -20.35
N LEU A 268 -4.59 -25.08 -19.18
CA LEU A 268 -3.77 -25.72 -18.15
C LEU A 268 -4.45 -26.95 -17.48
N LYS A 269 -5.77 -27.06 -17.53
CA LYS A 269 -6.49 -28.26 -17.06
C LYS A 269 -6.28 -29.45 -18.01
N ILE A 270 -6.05 -29.17 -19.29
CA ILE A 270 -5.96 -30.19 -20.35
C ILE A 270 -4.49 -30.52 -20.66
N LYS A 271 -3.61 -29.53 -20.61
CA LYS A 271 -2.17 -29.67 -20.97
C LYS A 271 -1.31 -29.54 -19.72
N VAL A 272 -0.49 -30.53 -19.49
CA VAL A 272 0.56 -30.50 -18.46
C VAL A 272 1.77 -29.80 -19.07
N LEU A 273 2.01 -28.56 -18.62
CA LEU A 273 3.20 -27.79 -18.98
C LEU A 273 4.17 -27.74 -17.80
N ASP A 274 5.43 -27.41 -18.09
CA ASP A 274 6.44 -27.22 -17.06
C ASP A 274 6.03 -26.02 -16.13
N LYS A 275 6.16 -26.22 -14.83
CA LYS A 275 5.84 -25.20 -13.82
C LYS A 275 6.75 -23.97 -13.92
N SER A 276 7.98 -24.15 -14.41
CA SER A 276 8.91 -23.04 -14.67
C SER A 276 8.35 -22.02 -15.69
N ILE A 277 7.45 -22.46 -16.57
CA ILE A 277 6.78 -21.63 -17.58
C ILE A 277 5.43 -21.12 -17.05
N THR A 278 4.64 -22.03 -16.45
CA THR A 278 3.25 -21.71 -16.08
C THR A 278 3.16 -20.81 -14.87
N ASP A 279 4.01 -21.00 -13.86
CA ASP A 279 3.94 -20.24 -12.63
C ASP A 279 4.25 -18.74 -12.84
N PRO A 280 5.31 -18.34 -13.57
CA PRO A 280 5.55 -16.92 -13.85
C PRO A 280 4.41 -16.27 -14.65
N LEU A 281 3.85 -16.97 -15.65
CA LEU A 281 2.74 -16.44 -16.44
C LEU A 281 1.45 -16.33 -15.65
N ASN A 282 1.12 -17.31 -14.82
CA ASN A 282 -0.02 -17.23 -13.91
C ASN A 282 0.11 -16.04 -12.97
N ASN A 283 1.30 -15.84 -12.43
CA ASN A 283 1.61 -14.74 -11.54
C ASN A 283 1.45 -13.39 -12.24
N ALA A 284 2.14 -13.20 -13.36
CA ALA A 284 2.09 -11.97 -14.14
C ALA A 284 0.66 -11.66 -14.64
N SER A 285 -0.09 -12.69 -15.07
CA SER A 285 -1.48 -12.51 -15.50
C SER A 285 -2.39 -12.08 -14.35
N GLY A 286 -2.17 -12.59 -13.13
CA GLY A 286 -2.89 -12.17 -11.93
C GLY A 286 -2.61 -10.72 -11.55
N GLU A 287 -1.36 -10.30 -11.60
CA GLU A 287 -0.96 -8.90 -11.37
C GLU A 287 -1.58 -7.95 -12.40
N CYS A 288 -1.51 -8.29 -13.68
CA CYS A 288 -2.09 -7.49 -14.76
C CYS A 288 -3.61 -7.29 -14.56
N GLU A 289 -4.34 -8.35 -14.24
CA GLU A 289 -5.78 -8.25 -13.99
C GLU A 289 -6.10 -7.32 -12.84
N GLN A 290 -5.35 -7.41 -11.75
CA GLN A 290 -5.54 -6.52 -10.62
C GLN A 290 -5.23 -5.06 -10.98
N HIS A 291 -4.11 -4.81 -11.65
CA HIS A 291 -3.73 -3.47 -12.07
C HIS A 291 -4.83 -2.85 -12.96
N LEU A 292 -5.30 -3.60 -13.96
CA LEU A 292 -6.39 -3.14 -14.83
C LEU A 292 -7.67 -2.88 -14.04
N SER A 293 -8.03 -3.76 -13.10
CA SER A 293 -9.22 -3.61 -12.25
C SER A 293 -9.13 -2.35 -11.38
N SER A 294 -8.00 -2.13 -10.72
CA SER A 294 -7.82 -0.95 -9.86
C SER A 294 -7.84 0.37 -10.64
N ILE A 295 -7.29 0.38 -11.86
CA ILE A 295 -7.32 1.55 -12.74
C ILE A 295 -8.76 1.84 -13.19
N VAL A 296 -9.50 0.82 -13.62
CA VAL A 296 -10.89 0.97 -14.08
C VAL A 296 -11.80 1.41 -12.91
N GLU A 297 -11.60 0.87 -11.72
CA GLU A 297 -12.33 1.25 -10.51
C GLU A 297 -12.09 2.73 -10.15
N LEU A 298 -10.83 3.18 -10.17
CA LEU A 298 -10.52 4.60 -9.96
C LEU A 298 -11.20 5.48 -10.99
N LEU A 299 -11.08 5.17 -12.29
CA LEU A 299 -11.71 5.98 -13.34
C LEU A 299 -13.23 6.01 -13.17
N SER A 300 -13.84 4.90 -12.80
CA SER A 300 -15.27 4.85 -12.44
C SER A 300 -15.61 5.81 -11.31
N SER A 301 -14.84 5.77 -10.22
CA SER A 301 -15.00 6.66 -9.06
C SER A 301 -14.76 8.13 -9.42
N PHE A 302 -13.77 8.40 -10.27
CA PHE A 302 -13.40 9.76 -10.70
C PHE A 302 -14.47 10.39 -11.60
N LEU A 303 -15.18 9.58 -12.38
CA LEU A 303 -16.21 10.02 -13.31
C LEU A 303 -17.61 10.11 -12.70
N LYS A 304 -17.82 9.47 -11.55
CA LYS A 304 -19.11 9.44 -10.87
C LYS A 304 -19.56 10.86 -10.50
N SER A 305 -20.84 11.16 -10.72
CA SER A 305 -21.48 12.30 -10.07
C SER A 305 -21.85 11.90 -8.64
N ASP A 306 -21.63 12.81 -7.71
CA ASP A 306 -22.03 12.56 -6.32
C ASP A 306 -23.55 12.78 -6.23
N ASP A 307 -24.30 11.70 -5.94
CA ASP A 307 -25.71 11.76 -5.65
C ASP A 307 -25.93 12.22 -4.21
N ASN A 308 -27.01 12.96 -3.94
CA ASN A 308 -27.36 13.49 -2.61
C ASN A 308 -27.53 12.41 -1.53
N ASN A 309 -27.54 11.14 -1.88
CA ASN A 309 -27.72 10.00 -0.96
C ASN A 309 -26.43 9.20 -0.71
N GLN A 310 -25.32 9.57 -1.30
CA GLN A 310 -24.00 8.90 -1.09
C GLN A 310 -23.01 9.88 -0.48
N SER A 311 -22.07 9.36 0.29
CA SER A 311 -20.95 10.18 0.79
C SER A 311 -20.21 10.81 -0.38
N PRO A 312 -20.02 12.15 -0.37
CA PRO A 312 -19.31 12.81 -1.44
C PRO A 312 -17.88 12.30 -1.57
N HIS A 313 -17.36 12.28 -2.78
CA HIS A 313 -15.97 11.92 -3.04
C HIS A 313 -15.11 13.17 -3.16
N SER A 314 -14.00 13.19 -2.44
CA SER A 314 -12.91 14.12 -2.72
C SER A 314 -12.13 13.59 -3.93
N ARG A 315 -11.85 14.46 -4.91
CA ARG A 315 -11.06 14.12 -6.09
C ARG A 315 -9.96 15.14 -6.24
N TRP A 316 -8.75 14.68 -6.53
CA TRP A 316 -7.59 15.56 -6.69
C TRP A 316 -6.57 14.98 -7.67
N ILE A 317 -5.68 15.84 -8.10
CA ILE A 317 -4.53 15.48 -8.92
C ILE A 317 -3.27 15.74 -8.11
N GLU A 318 -2.37 14.76 -8.07
CA GLU A 318 -1.02 14.93 -7.56
C GLU A 318 -0.05 15.06 -8.72
N LYS A 319 0.82 16.07 -8.65
CA LYS A 319 1.87 16.31 -9.63
C LYS A 319 3.21 16.01 -9.00
N ASN A 320 3.87 14.98 -9.50
CA ASN A 320 5.15 14.48 -9.00
C ASN A 320 6.23 14.56 -10.07
N THR A 321 7.48 14.72 -9.66
CA THR A 321 8.64 14.64 -10.56
C THR A 321 9.32 13.30 -10.36
N LEU A 322 9.37 12.49 -11.42
CA LEU A 322 10.06 11.21 -11.43
C LEU A 322 11.59 11.40 -11.39
N ALA A 323 12.33 10.34 -11.06
CA ALA A 323 13.80 10.34 -11.02
C ALA A 323 14.44 10.78 -12.35
N ASN A 324 13.79 10.53 -13.49
CA ASN A 324 14.18 10.97 -14.82
C ASN A 324 13.79 12.42 -15.15
N LYS A 325 13.39 13.21 -14.15
CA LYS A 325 12.90 14.61 -14.26
C LYS A 325 11.64 14.80 -15.11
N LYS A 326 10.92 13.73 -15.45
CA LYS A 326 9.61 13.83 -16.10
C LYS A 326 8.53 14.09 -15.08
N THR A 327 7.58 14.96 -15.43
CA THR A 327 6.38 15.21 -14.63
C THR A 327 5.43 14.03 -14.81
N ASN A 328 4.95 13.48 -13.69
CA ASN A 328 3.93 12.45 -13.64
C ASN A 328 2.72 12.97 -12.86
N TYR A 329 1.53 12.66 -13.35
CA TYR A 329 0.28 13.05 -12.73
C TYR A 329 -0.42 11.80 -12.20
N SER A 330 -0.87 11.86 -10.95
CA SER A 330 -1.71 10.84 -10.35
C SER A 330 -3.13 11.37 -10.19
N LEU A 331 -4.09 10.60 -10.65
CA LEU A 331 -5.51 10.78 -10.39
C LEU A 331 -5.82 10.13 -9.06
N CYS A 332 -6.53 10.84 -8.19
CA CYS A 332 -6.85 10.36 -6.86
C CYS A 332 -8.32 10.58 -6.54
N SER A 333 -8.95 9.61 -5.88
CA SER A 333 -10.34 9.71 -5.41
C SER A 333 -10.49 9.03 -4.05
N ALA A 334 -11.15 9.68 -3.11
CA ALA A 334 -11.46 9.12 -1.81
C ALA A 334 -12.87 9.52 -1.36
N GLN A 335 -13.53 8.63 -0.65
CA GLN A 335 -14.74 8.99 0.09
C GLN A 335 -14.38 9.97 1.21
N THR A 336 -15.21 10.97 1.45
CA THR A 336 -15.00 11.92 2.55
C THR A 336 -15.56 11.40 3.88
N ASP A 337 -16.43 10.40 3.82
CA ASP A 337 -17.03 9.75 4.99
C ASP A 337 -16.94 8.22 4.83
N ILE A 338 -16.25 7.60 5.75
CA ILE A 338 -16.00 6.15 5.81
C ILE A 338 -16.88 5.43 6.83
N SER A 339 -17.79 6.16 7.48
CA SER A 339 -18.61 5.61 8.57
C SER A 339 -19.40 4.37 8.15
N ASN A 340 -19.98 4.39 6.95
CA ASN A 340 -20.72 3.25 6.42
C ASN A 340 -19.81 2.05 6.11
N ASN A 341 -18.59 2.30 5.65
CA ASN A 341 -17.62 1.24 5.40
C ASN A 341 -17.20 0.57 6.71
N LEU A 342 -16.88 1.35 7.73
CA LEU A 342 -16.50 0.81 9.04
C LEU A 342 -17.68 0.09 9.73
N ASP A 343 -18.89 0.63 9.57
CA ASP A 343 -20.09 -0.04 10.10
C ASP A 343 -20.29 -1.41 9.45
N ALA A 344 -20.26 -1.47 8.12
CA ALA A 344 -20.45 -2.72 7.37
C ALA A 344 -19.34 -3.75 7.61
N LEU A 345 -18.13 -3.31 7.91
CA LEU A 345 -16.98 -4.19 8.11
C LEU A 345 -16.80 -4.62 9.57
N ILE A 346 -17.06 -3.73 10.53
CA ILE A 346 -16.67 -3.93 11.94
C ILE A 346 -17.83 -3.67 12.89
N TRP A 347 -18.41 -2.43 12.92
CA TRP A 347 -19.29 -2.03 14.01
C TRP A 347 -20.57 -2.82 14.14
N SER A 348 -21.15 -3.23 13.00
CA SER A 348 -22.37 -4.02 12.96
C SER A 348 -22.17 -5.52 13.15
N LYS A 349 -20.94 -6.02 13.01
CA LYS A 349 -20.63 -7.46 12.97
C LYS A 349 -19.86 -7.95 14.19
N ALA A 350 -18.89 -7.18 14.68
CA ALA A 350 -17.99 -7.63 15.73
C ALA A 350 -18.71 -7.94 17.05
N SER A 351 -18.29 -8.99 17.74
CA SER A 351 -18.80 -9.33 19.08
C SER A 351 -18.57 -8.23 20.11
N GLY A 352 -17.51 -7.43 19.93
CA GLY A 352 -17.22 -6.28 20.76
C GLY A 352 -16.10 -5.45 20.16
N VAL A 353 -16.12 -4.14 20.47
CA VAL A 353 -15.08 -3.22 20.01
C VAL A 353 -14.67 -2.30 21.15
N VAL A 354 -13.36 -2.16 21.35
CA VAL A 354 -12.76 -1.21 22.27
C VAL A 354 -11.84 -0.28 21.48
N LEU A 355 -12.04 1.02 21.62
CA LEU A 355 -11.17 2.05 21.07
C LEU A 355 -10.40 2.71 22.20
N THR A 356 -9.07 2.69 22.15
CA THR A 356 -8.22 3.30 23.15
C THR A 356 -7.17 4.22 22.54
N SER A 357 -6.93 5.35 23.17
CA SER A 357 -5.85 6.28 22.85
C SER A 357 -5.77 7.39 23.88
N ALA A 358 -4.65 8.07 23.95
CA ALA A 358 -4.49 9.28 24.77
C ALA A 358 -5.32 10.49 24.28
N THR A 359 -5.78 10.50 23.01
CA THR A 359 -6.33 11.68 22.32
C THR A 359 -7.68 11.45 21.63
N LEU A 360 -8.54 10.56 22.16
CA LEU A 360 -9.86 10.30 21.58
C LEU A 360 -10.88 11.42 21.84
N SER A 361 -10.75 12.14 22.96
CA SER A 361 -11.64 13.25 23.29
C SER A 361 -11.05 14.59 22.83
N SER A 362 -11.89 15.48 22.32
CA SER A 362 -11.56 16.86 21.97
C SER A 362 -12.45 17.80 22.78
N LEU A 363 -11.86 18.75 23.48
CA LEU A 363 -12.59 19.70 24.37
C LEU A 363 -13.54 18.99 25.37
N GLY A 364 -13.16 17.80 25.82
CA GLY A 364 -13.96 17.00 26.76
C GLY A 364 -15.10 16.20 26.14
N SER A 365 -15.27 16.23 24.81
CA SER A 365 -16.32 15.51 24.07
C SER A 365 -15.73 14.44 23.13
N PHE A 366 -16.49 13.39 22.88
CA PHE A 366 -16.19 12.35 21.89
C PHE A 366 -16.94 12.55 20.55
N GLU A 367 -17.68 13.65 20.39
CA GLU A 367 -18.50 13.89 19.19
C GLU A 367 -17.70 13.86 17.89
N ARG A 368 -16.49 14.43 17.89
CA ARG A 368 -15.62 14.42 16.72
C ARG A 368 -15.26 12.98 16.31
N LEU A 369 -14.87 12.15 17.28
CA LEU A 369 -14.56 10.74 17.05
C LEU A 369 -15.78 9.98 16.50
N ASN A 370 -16.93 10.18 17.14
CA ASN A 370 -18.19 9.54 16.75
C ASN A 370 -18.58 9.89 15.32
N LYS A 371 -18.42 11.15 14.92
CA LYS A 371 -18.68 11.59 13.56
C LYS A 371 -17.68 10.97 12.57
N GLN A 372 -16.39 10.97 12.91
CA GLN A 372 -15.33 10.47 12.02
C GLN A 372 -15.39 8.96 11.80
N LEU A 373 -15.82 8.19 12.80
CA LEU A 373 -15.88 6.72 12.74
C LEU A 373 -17.29 6.18 12.56
N GLY A 374 -18.32 7.03 12.55
CA GLY A 374 -19.71 6.61 12.41
C GLY A 374 -20.27 5.87 13.64
N LEU A 375 -19.81 6.20 14.85
CA LEU A 375 -20.24 5.56 16.08
C LEU A 375 -21.58 6.15 16.53
N LYS A 376 -22.69 5.53 16.12
CA LYS A 376 -24.05 6.07 16.33
C LYS A 376 -24.88 5.28 17.34
N LYS A 377 -24.37 4.18 17.90
CA LYS A 377 -25.14 3.32 18.81
C LYS A 377 -25.29 3.98 20.18
N PRO A 378 -26.53 4.09 20.71
CA PRO A 378 -26.78 4.72 22.01
C PRO A 378 -26.16 3.97 23.20
N GLU A 379 -25.91 2.68 23.04
CA GLU A 379 -25.26 1.81 24.04
C GLU A 379 -23.74 1.98 24.12
N ASN A 380 -23.12 2.80 23.27
CA ASN A 380 -21.70 3.09 23.33
C ASN A 380 -21.33 3.72 24.68
N GLN A 381 -20.30 3.19 25.31
CA GLN A 381 -19.79 3.69 26.59
C GLN A 381 -18.53 4.50 26.36
N TYR A 382 -18.42 5.60 27.07
CA TYR A 382 -17.30 6.53 26.96
C TYR A 382 -16.63 6.70 28.33
N LEU A 383 -15.33 6.44 28.38
CA LEU A 383 -14.55 6.54 29.61
C LEU A 383 -13.37 7.50 29.38
N ARG A 384 -13.21 8.47 30.26
CA ARG A 384 -12.07 9.36 30.30
C ARG A 384 -11.33 9.17 31.63
N LEU A 385 -10.09 8.76 31.55
CA LEU A 385 -9.21 8.60 32.71
C LEU A 385 -8.34 9.87 32.86
N PRO A 386 -8.06 10.31 34.09
CA PRO A 386 -7.08 11.37 34.31
C PRO A 386 -5.68 10.87 33.95
N SER A 387 -4.81 11.78 33.52
CA SER A 387 -3.39 11.45 33.32
C SER A 387 -2.73 11.04 34.64
N PRO A 388 -1.94 9.97 34.63
CA PRO A 388 -1.14 9.57 35.81
C PRO A 388 0.09 10.48 36.01
N PHE A 389 0.40 11.37 35.05
CA PHE A 389 1.58 12.23 35.11
C PHE A 389 1.26 13.55 35.84
N GLU A 390 2.18 13.98 36.71
CA GLU A 390 2.10 15.26 37.43
C GLU A 390 2.73 16.37 36.56
N PHE A 391 1.95 16.97 35.68
CA PHE A 391 2.42 18.02 34.78
C PHE A 391 2.82 19.33 35.48
N GLY A 392 2.47 19.52 36.75
CA GLY A 392 2.83 20.70 37.50
C GLY A 392 4.33 20.86 37.81
N GLN A 393 5.12 19.80 37.58
CA GLN A 393 6.57 19.80 37.79
C GLN A 393 7.37 19.90 36.47
N VAL A 394 6.71 20.17 35.34
CA VAL A 394 7.34 20.24 34.02
C VAL A 394 7.69 21.68 33.67
N ASP A 395 8.98 21.97 33.45
CA ASP A 395 9.42 23.24 32.90
C ASP A 395 9.13 23.31 31.40
N PHE A 396 8.31 24.26 30.98
CA PHE A 396 8.05 24.53 29.56
C PHE A 396 8.92 25.69 29.08
N ILE A 397 9.92 25.38 28.24
CA ILE A 397 10.88 26.35 27.74
C ILE A 397 10.67 26.61 26.25
N ILE A 398 10.37 27.85 25.88
CA ILE A 398 10.32 28.30 24.49
C ILE A 398 11.70 28.89 24.14
N ALA A 399 12.47 28.16 23.36
CA ALA A 399 13.76 28.64 22.89
C ALA A 399 13.57 29.71 21.80
N LYS A 400 14.38 30.78 21.88
CA LYS A 400 14.43 31.82 20.85
C LYS A 400 15.56 31.51 19.88
N PHE A 401 15.25 31.46 18.60
CA PHE A 401 16.19 31.23 17.51
C PHE A 401 16.37 32.53 16.70
N LYS A 402 17.57 32.78 16.19
CA LYS A 402 17.86 33.90 15.29
C LYS A 402 17.54 33.52 13.84
N ALA A 403 17.87 32.29 13.44
CA ALA A 403 17.58 31.79 12.11
C ALA A 403 16.07 31.48 11.94
N ASN A 404 15.50 31.88 10.82
CA ASN A 404 14.13 31.53 10.46
C ASN A 404 14.04 30.03 10.15
N PRO A 405 12.95 29.33 10.56
CA PRO A 405 12.72 27.92 10.21
C PRO A 405 12.79 27.59 8.70
N THR A 406 12.56 28.58 7.82
CA THR A 406 12.73 28.45 6.37
C THR A 406 14.20 28.31 5.94
N GLN A 407 15.12 28.82 6.76
CA GLN A 407 16.57 28.66 6.61
C GLN A 407 16.97 27.34 7.31
N VAL A 408 16.62 26.23 6.69
CA VAL A 408 16.65 24.89 7.32
C VAL A 408 18.02 24.56 7.93
N TYR A 409 19.10 24.85 7.24
CA TYR A 409 20.46 24.51 7.70
C TYR A 409 20.86 25.34 8.94
N GLU A 410 20.79 26.65 8.85
CA GLU A 410 21.15 27.56 9.93
C GLU A 410 20.28 27.36 11.16
N HIS A 411 18.97 27.18 10.94
CA HIS A 411 18.03 26.90 12.00
C HIS A 411 18.34 25.56 12.70
N THR A 412 18.65 24.50 11.95
CA THR A 412 18.99 23.19 12.52
C THR A 412 20.26 23.25 13.34
N GLN A 413 21.28 23.98 12.89
CA GLN A 413 22.53 24.21 13.65
C GLN A 413 22.26 24.94 14.98
N GLU A 414 21.41 25.96 14.97
CA GLU A 414 21.01 26.65 16.19
C GLU A 414 20.23 25.73 17.14
N VAL A 415 19.30 24.93 16.62
CA VAL A 415 18.52 23.94 17.40
C VAL A 415 19.48 22.94 18.04
N ALA A 416 20.39 22.33 17.30
CA ALA A 416 21.37 21.39 17.83
C ALA A 416 22.23 22.01 18.95
N THR A 417 22.71 23.24 18.73
CA THR A 417 23.49 23.97 19.74
C THR A 417 22.69 24.25 21.02
N GLN A 418 21.40 24.55 20.91
CA GLN A 418 20.52 24.81 22.05
C GLN A 418 20.15 23.51 22.78
N LEU A 419 19.96 22.41 22.06
CA LEU A 419 19.69 21.09 22.63
C LEU A 419 20.88 20.59 23.45
N LEU A 420 22.09 20.65 22.90
CA LEU A 420 23.31 20.21 23.60
C LEU A 420 23.57 20.96 24.91
N LYS A 421 23.09 22.20 25.04
CA LYS A 421 23.18 22.99 26.28
C LYS A 421 22.16 22.58 27.34
N ARG A 422 21.08 21.88 26.96
CA ARG A 422 19.95 21.57 27.83
C ARG A 422 19.80 20.10 28.17
N ILE A 423 20.29 19.23 27.26
CA ILE A 423 20.22 17.79 27.50
C ILE A 423 21.24 17.42 28.58
N ASN A 424 20.76 16.81 29.64
CA ASN A 424 21.61 16.16 30.61
C ASN A 424 21.96 14.76 30.07
N THR A 425 23.24 14.49 29.87
CA THR A 425 23.73 13.21 29.34
C THR A 425 23.55 12.03 30.31
N GLU A 426 23.23 12.30 31.56
CA GLU A 426 22.94 11.28 32.57
C GLU A 426 21.45 10.88 32.60
N GLU A 427 20.59 11.60 31.88
CA GLU A 427 19.15 11.37 31.82
C GLU A 427 18.72 11.03 30.39
N GLY A 428 17.63 10.26 30.27
CA GLY A 428 17.04 9.94 28.96
C GLY A 428 16.41 11.19 28.34
N ALA A 429 16.78 11.50 27.09
CA ALA A 429 16.22 12.62 26.32
C ALA A 429 15.56 12.13 25.06
N LEU A 430 14.33 12.61 24.77
CA LEU A 430 13.61 12.35 23.54
C LEU A 430 13.57 13.64 22.70
N VAL A 431 14.14 13.57 21.50
CA VAL A 431 14.15 14.71 20.56
C VAL A 431 13.22 14.40 19.39
N LEU A 432 12.16 15.19 19.23
CA LEU A 432 11.18 15.05 18.16
C LEU A 432 11.49 16.07 17.05
N PHE A 433 11.57 15.59 15.81
CA PHE A 433 11.83 16.41 14.63
C PHE A 433 10.57 16.55 13.77
N ALA A 434 10.37 17.72 13.17
CA ALA A 434 9.27 17.96 12.23
C ALA A 434 9.52 17.32 10.86
N SER A 435 10.76 16.95 10.51
CA SER A 435 11.11 16.29 9.25
C SER A 435 12.30 15.34 9.39
N ASN A 436 12.27 14.25 8.61
CA ASN A 436 13.39 13.31 8.51
C ASN A 436 14.68 13.99 8.02
N LYS A 437 14.57 14.96 7.12
CA LYS A 437 15.71 15.72 6.62
C LYS A 437 16.41 16.47 7.75
N GLN A 438 15.66 17.12 8.64
CA GLN A 438 16.22 17.83 9.77
C GLN A 438 16.85 16.89 10.81
N MET A 439 16.27 15.72 11.00
CA MET A 439 16.82 14.68 11.90
C MET A 439 18.17 14.13 11.40
N GLN A 440 18.35 14.00 10.08
CA GLN A 440 19.56 13.45 9.45
C GLN A 440 20.68 14.48 9.29
N MET A 441 20.41 15.77 9.46
CA MET A 441 21.40 16.86 9.43
C MET A 441 22.15 17.00 10.75
#